data_d432dff375493b0f6b7cf74ab8c7d8f0
#
_entry.id   d432dff375493b0f6b7cf74ab8c7d8f0
#
_cell.length_a   1.000
_cell.length_b   1.000
_cell.length_c   1.000
_cell.angle_alpha   90.00
_cell.angle_beta   90.00
_cell.angle_gamma   90.00
#
_symmetry.space_group_name_H-M   'P 1'
#
loop_
_entity.id
_entity.type
_entity.pdbx_description
1 polymer ?
#
loop_
_entity_poly.entity_id
_entity_poly.type
_entity_poly.pdbx_seq_one_letter_code
_entity_poly.pdbx_strand_id
1 'polypeptide(L)'
;MEPKVINLFDVDVAAESHGPVFSLESPDLDCNFLRFDKGEGVPLHINAQVDVAGVVLEGEGFLQVDGQQQLLTEGDFFYIPKGAARKLRSAGGPFAYLSFHARRPCLMPEGC
;
A
#
# COMPACT_ATOMS: atom_id res chain seq x y z
N MET A 1 1.43 13.74 -18.54
CA MET A 1 2.42 13.01 -17.73
C MET A 1 3.12 11.99 -18.60
N GLU A 2 4.42 11.89 -18.50
CA GLU A 2 5.21 10.99 -19.33
C GLU A 2 5.17 9.55 -18.79
N PRO A 3 5.27 8.54 -19.67
CA PRO A 3 5.38 7.16 -19.21
C PRO A 3 6.61 6.95 -18.33
N LYS A 4 6.51 6.04 -17.37
CA LYS A 4 7.62 5.71 -16.48
C LYS A 4 7.80 4.20 -16.41
N VAL A 5 9.05 3.77 -16.32
CA VAL A 5 9.40 2.38 -16.06
C VAL A 5 10.39 2.35 -14.91
N ILE A 6 10.05 1.66 -13.86
CA ILE A 6 10.89 1.58 -12.65
C ILE A 6 10.93 0.13 -12.21
N ASN A 7 12.12 -0.36 -11.87
CA ASN A 7 12.24 -1.66 -11.21
C ASN A 7 12.16 -1.44 -9.70
N LEU A 8 11.10 -1.94 -9.08
CA LEU A 8 10.87 -1.71 -7.65
C LEU A 8 11.94 -2.34 -6.77
N PHE A 9 12.59 -3.40 -7.23
CA PHE A 9 13.66 -4.04 -6.47
C PHE A 9 14.97 -3.27 -6.51
N ASP A 10 15.09 -2.31 -7.43
CA ASP A 10 16.25 -1.42 -7.51
C ASP A 10 16.04 -0.11 -6.76
N VAL A 11 14.86 0.12 -6.21
CA VAL A 11 14.59 1.33 -5.43
C VAL A 11 15.33 1.25 -4.10
N ASP A 12 16.09 2.31 -3.81
CA ASP A 12 16.86 2.39 -2.57
C ASP A 12 15.91 2.55 -1.37
N VAL A 13 15.99 1.61 -0.45
CA VAL A 13 15.17 1.62 0.77
C VAL A 13 16.02 2.18 1.91
N ALA A 14 15.74 3.40 2.34
CA ALA A 14 16.36 3.95 3.51
C ALA A 14 15.98 3.12 4.75
N ALA A 15 16.97 2.78 5.57
CA ALA A 15 16.75 1.90 6.71
C ALA A 15 15.72 2.41 7.72
N GLU A 16 15.44 3.70 7.70
CA GLU A 16 14.54 4.36 8.63
C GLU A 16 13.22 4.79 8.01
N SER A 17 12.92 4.31 6.82
CA SER A 17 11.71 4.70 6.13
C SER A 17 10.49 4.02 6.74
N HIS A 18 9.53 4.81 7.16
CA HIS A 18 8.25 4.35 7.72
C HIS A 18 7.07 4.71 6.81
N GLY A 19 7.31 4.93 5.57
CA GLY A 19 6.27 5.25 4.62
C GLY A 19 6.52 4.61 3.29
N PRO A 20 5.86 5.07 2.22
CA PRO A 20 6.11 4.54 0.89
C PRO A 20 7.58 4.71 0.49
N VAL A 21 8.17 3.63 0.01
CA VAL A 21 9.52 3.64 -0.55
C VAL A 21 9.51 4.33 -1.91
N PHE A 22 8.43 4.13 -2.66
CA PHE A 22 8.19 4.75 -3.93
C PHE A 22 6.71 5.09 -4.05
N SER A 23 6.40 6.25 -4.61
CA SER A 23 5.02 6.67 -4.86
C SER A 23 4.89 7.26 -6.24
N LEU A 24 3.78 6.97 -6.88
CA LEU A 24 3.38 7.61 -8.12
C LEU A 24 2.08 8.37 -7.87
N GLU A 25 2.05 9.64 -8.24
CA GLU A 25 0.84 10.43 -8.26
C GLU A 25 0.61 10.89 -9.69
N SER A 26 -0.46 10.42 -10.30
CA SER A 26 -0.83 10.78 -11.66
C SER A 26 -2.22 11.42 -11.66
N PRO A 27 -2.68 11.97 -12.80
CA PRO A 27 -4.00 12.59 -12.83
C PRO A 27 -5.16 11.70 -12.39
N ASP A 28 -5.08 10.40 -12.66
CA ASP A 28 -6.19 9.47 -12.39
C ASP A 28 -5.82 8.30 -11.49
N LEU A 29 -4.54 8.05 -11.28
CA LEU A 29 -4.08 6.86 -10.58
C LEU A 29 -2.94 7.21 -9.63
N ASP A 30 -3.05 6.73 -8.40
CA ASP A 30 -1.97 6.78 -7.43
C ASP A 30 -1.52 5.36 -7.11
N CYS A 31 -0.22 5.17 -6.92
CA CYS A 31 0.28 3.90 -6.40
C CYS A 31 1.40 4.12 -5.41
N ASN A 32 1.57 3.13 -4.53
CA ASN A 32 2.58 3.18 -3.48
C ASN A 32 3.25 1.82 -3.36
N PHE A 33 4.58 1.84 -3.31
CA PHE A 33 5.37 0.68 -2.95
C PHE A 33 5.79 0.84 -1.49
N LEU A 34 5.35 -0.08 -0.63
CA LEU A 34 5.64 -0.03 0.80
C LEU A 34 6.45 -1.26 1.18
N ARG A 35 7.39 -1.07 2.11
CA ARG A 35 8.20 -2.13 2.65
C ARG A 35 8.34 -1.95 4.15
N PHE A 36 8.05 -3.02 4.89
CA PHE A 36 8.06 -3.01 6.34
C PHE A 36 8.95 -4.12 6.88
N ASP A 37 9.58 -3.86 8.01
CA ASP A 37 10.30 -4.88 8.77
C ASP A 37 9.34 -5.60 9.70
N LYS A 38 9.83 -6.64 10.37
CA LYS A 38 9.04 -7.48 11.26
C LYS A 38 8.21 -6.65 12.24
N GLY A 39 6.92 -6.90 12.26
CA GLY A 39 5.99 -6.27 13.19
C GLY A 39 5.51 -4.87 12.79
N GLU A 40 6.13 -4.28 11.79
CA GLU A 40 5.75 -2.96 11.30
C GLU A 40 4.64 -3.06 10.26
N GLY A 41 3.96 -1.96 10.01
CA GLY A 41 2.92 -1.93 9.01
C GLY A 41 2.09 -0.66 9.07
N VAL A 42 0.95 -0.72 8.43
CA VAL A 42 -0.02 0.38 8.39
C VAL A 42 -1.04 0.15 9.51
N PRO A 43 -1.23 1.14 10.41
CA PRO A 43 -2.17 0.99 11.51
C PRO A 43 -3.62 0.93 11.02
N LEU A 44 -4.50 0.49 11.89
CA LEU A 44 -5.93 0.40 11.59
C LEU A 44 -6.47 1.76 11.18
N HIS A 45 -7.11 1.81 10.03
CA HIS A 45 -7.73 3.03 9.52
C HIS A 45 -8.82 2.72 8.51
N ILE A 46 -9.59 3.73 8.16
CA ILE A 46 -10.65 3.63 7.16
C ILE A 46 -10.36 4.63 6.04
N ASN A 47 -10.41 4.17 4.80
CA ASN A 47 -10.37 5.05 3.65
C ASN A 47 -11.79 5.07 3.05
N ALA A 48 -12.46 6.20 3.18
CA ALA A 48 -13.84 6.33 2.75
C ALA A 48 -13.98 6.79 1.29
N GLN A 49 -12.87 7.09 0.62
CA GLN A 49 -12.92 7.74 -0.69
C GLN A 49 -12.65 6.82 -1.86
N VAL A 50 -11.79 5.84 -1.71
CA VAL A 50 -11.36 4.98 -2.83
C VAL A 50 -11.18 3.54 -2.39
N ASP A 51 -11.37 2.64 -3.34
CA ASP A 51 -10.97 1.24 -3.20
C ASP A 51 -9.46 1.14 -3.37
N VAL A 52 -8.87 0.13 -2.76
CA VAL A 52 -7.43 -0.14 -2.88
C VAL A 52 -7.22 -1.56 -3.38
N ALA A 53 -6.36 -1.72 -4.37
CA ALA A 53 -5.89 -3.02 -4.81
C ALA A 53 -4.39 -3.10 -4.60
N GLY A 54 -3.87 -4.30 -4.40
CA GLY A 54 -2.44 -4.45 -4.22
C GLY A 54 -1.97 -5.86 -4.51
N VAL A 55 -0.65 -5.99 -4.60
CA VAL A 55 0.01 -7.27 -4.79
C VAL A 55 1.24 -7.35 -3.90
N VAL A 56 1.42 -8.49 -3.25
CA VAL A 56 2.57 -8.73 -2.40
C VAL A 56 3.76 -9.13 -3.26
N LEU A 57 4.87 -8.41 -3.11
CA LEU A 57 6.09 -8.62 -3.87
C LEU A 57 7.18 -9.34 -3.08
N GLU A 58 7.16 -9.26 -1.75
CA GLU A 58 8.18 -9.85 -0.90
C GLU A 58 7.60 -10.21 0.46
N GLY A 59 7.95 -11.38 0.96
CA GLY A 59 7.69 -11.76 2.33
C GLY A 59 6.25 -12.12 2.64
N GLU A 60 5.94 -12.13 3.92
CA GLU A 60 4.62 -12.47 4.43
C GLU A 60 4.10 -11.39 5.36
N GLY A 61 2.80 -11.14 5.29
CA GLY A 61 2.15 -10.15 6.13
C GLY A 61 0.73 -10.55 6.48
N PHE A 62 0.15 -9.81 7.41
CA PHE A 62 -1.24 -10.00 7.79
C PHE A 62 -2.07 -8.81 7.33
N LEU A 63 -3.16 -9.10 6.65
CA LEU A 63 -4.18 -8.11 6.31
C LEU A 63 -5.39 -8.36 7.20
N GLN A 64 -5.82 -7.35 7.92
CA GLN A 64 -7.07 -7.40 8.67
C GLN A 64 -8.06 -6.44 8.05
N VAL A 65 -9.24 -6.95 7.68
CA VAL A 65 -10.33 -6.15 7.11
C VAL A 65 -11.59 -6.43 7.91
N ASP A 66 -12.15 -5.38 8.50
CA ASP A 66 -13.34 -5.45 9.34
C ASP A 66 -13.27 -6.58 10.39
N GLY A 67 -12.10 -6.71 11.02
CA GLY A 67 -11.87 -7.68 12.08
C GLY A 67 -11.44 -9.07 11.62
N GLN A 68 -11.48 -9.36 10.33
CA GLN A 68 -11.05 -10.66 9.79
C GLN A 68 -9.61 -10.59 9.32
N GLN A 69 -8.78 -11.46 9.85
CA GLN A 69 -7.36 -11.49 9.53
C GLN A 69 -7.04 -12.58 8.51
N GLN A 70 -6.17 -12.23 7.57
CA GLN A 70 -5.75 -13.12 6.50
C GLN A 70 -4.24 -13.00 6.30
N LEU A 71 -3.57 -14.14 6.12
CA LEU A 71 -2.15 -14.15 5.79
C LEU A 71 -1.97 -13.89 4.30
N LEU A 72 -1.06 -12.99 3.98
CA LEU A 72 -0.66 -12.68 2.60
C LEU A 72 0.76 -13.18 2.38
N THR A 73 1.01 -13.78 1.23
CA THR A 73 2.34 -14.24 0.83
C THR A 73 2.69 -13.68 -0.55
N GLU A 74 3.94 -13.85 -0.97
CA GLU A 74 4.41 -13.35 -2.27
C GLU A 74 3.49 -13.81 -3.39
N GLY A 75 3.12 -12.86 -4.24
CA GLY A 75 2.24 -13.11 -5.38
C GLY A 75 0.77 -12.96 -5.07
N ASP A 76 0.38 -12.82 -3.81
CA ASP A 76 -1.03 -12.64 -3.48
C ASP A 76 -1.51 -11.26 -3.90
N PHE A 77 -2.68 -11.24 -4.50
CA PHE A 77 -3.41 -10.03 -4.81
C PHE A 77 -4.43 -9.78 -3.70
N PHE A 78 -4.57 -8.53 -3.29
CA PHE A 78 -5.60 -8.17 -2.32
C PHE A 78 -6.42 -6.99 -2.82
N TYR A 79 -7.67 -6.94 -2.38
CA TYR A 79 -8.59 -5.86 -2.69
C TYR A 79 -9.29 -5.44 -1.41
N ILE A 80 -9.31 -4.15 -1.14
CA ILE A 80 -9.94 -3.58 0.04
C ILE A 80 -10.94 -2.54 -0.42
N PRO A 81 -12.24 -2.76 -0.21
CA PRO A 81 -13.25 -1.77 -0.61
C PRO A 81 -13.15 -0.52 0.25
N LYS A 82 -13.51 0.61 -0.33
CA LYS A 82 -13.60 1.85 0.43
C LYS A 82 -14.60 1.67 1.59
N GLY A 83 -14.32 2.32 2.70
CA GLY A 83 -15.15 2.24 3.90
C GLY A 83 -14.81 1.10 4.85
N ALA A 84 -14.04 0.11 4.42
CA ALA A 84 -13.63 -0.99 5.29
C ALA A 84 -12.54 -0.54 6.26
N ALA A 85 -12.63 -0.97 7.50
CA ALA A 85 -11.57 -0.77 8.48
C ALA A 85 -10.47 -1.81 8.22
N ARG A 86 -9.23 -1.36 8.01
CA ARG A 86 -8.15 -2.27 7.62
C ARG A 86 -6.84 -1.89 8.28
N LYS A 87 -6.00 -2.91 8.43
CA LYS A 87 -4.59 -2.73 8.77
C LYS A 87 -3.76 -3.83 8.13
N LEU A 88 -2.49 -3.52 7.91
CA LEU A 88 -1.51 -4.42 7.32
C LEU A 88 -0.27 -4.42 8.20
N ARG A 89 0.35 -5.58 8.40
CA ARG A 89 1.63 -5.65 9.13
C ARG A 89 2.47 -6.82 8.64
N SER A 90 3.77 -6.66 8.78
CA SER A 90 4.71 -7.74 8.48
C SER A 90 4.56 -8.87 9.48
N ALA A 91 4.64 -10.10 9.00
CA ALA A 91 4.50 -11.29 9.85
C ALA A 91 5.82 -11.71 10.50
N GLY A 92 6.91 -11.72 9.77
CA GLY A 92 8.13 -12.31 10.32
C GLY A 92 9.42 -11.87 9.66
N GLY A 93 9.43 -10.76 8.97
CA GLY A 93 10.61 -10.25 8.27
C GLY A 93 10.20 -9.17 7.31
N PRO A 94 11.03 -8.84 6.33
CA PRO A 94 10.63 -7.84 5.35
C PRO A 94 9.36 -8.26 4.62
N PHE A 95 8.43 -7.34 4.51
CA PHE A 95 7.16 -7.51 3.82
C PHE A 95 6.95 -6.31 2.91
N ALA A 96 6.82 -6.54 1.61
CA ALA A 96 6.68 -5.47 0.65
C ALA A 96 5.51 -5.73 -0.27
N TYR A 97 4.76 -4.67 -0.55
CA TYR A 97 3.64 -4.75 -1.47
C TYR A 97 3.51 -3.45 -2.26
N LEU A 98 2.91 -3.60 -3.44
CA LEU A 98 2.54 -2.49 -4.30
C LEU A 98 1.03 -2.32 -4.21
N SER A 99 0.57 -1.13 -3.87
CA SER A 99 -0.85 -0.81 -3.83
C SER A 99 -1.18 0.31 -4.81
N PHE A 100 -2.39 0.28 -5.35
CA PHE A 100 -2.88 1.30 -6.25
C PHE A 100 -4.34 1.61 -5.97
N HIS A 101 -4.69 2.86 -6.24
CA HIS A 101 -6.06 3.34 -6.11
C HIS A 101 -6.29 4.50 -7.07
N ALA A 102 -7.54 4.76 -7.37
CA ALA A 102 -7.90 5.94 -8.14
C ALA A 102 -7.47 7.18 -7.35
N ARG A 103 -7.16 8.25 -8.05
CA ARG A 103 -6.80 9.49 -7.37
C ARG A 103 -7.95 9.96 -6.49
N ARG A 104 -7.63 10.32 -5.25
CA ARG A 104 -8.64 10.76 -4.29
C ARG A 104 -9.30 12.06 -4.74
N PRO A 105 -10.63 12.17 -4.58
CA PRO A 105 -11.31 13.42 -4.90
C PRO A 105 -10.75 14.57 -4.08
N CYS A 106 -10.68 15.75 -4.69
CA CYS A 106 -10.29 16.95 -3.99
C CYS A 106 -11.53 17.53 -3.30
N LEU A 107 -11.50 17.63 -1.99
CA LEU A 107 -12.61 18.16 -1.19
C LEU A 107 -12.53 19.67 -1.04
N MET A 108 -11.36 20.26 -1.32
CA MET A 108 -11.11 21.69 -1.19
C MET A 108 -10.62 22.23 -2.54
N PRO A 109 -11.20 23.32 -3.04
CA PRO A 109 -10.80 23.84 -4.35
C PRO A 109 -9.30 24.13 -4.48
N GLU A 110 -8.66 24.49 -3.40
CA GLU A 110 -7.23 24.81 -3.39
C GLU A 110 -6.38 23.80 -2.64
N GLY A 111 -6.93 22.69 -2.23
CA GLY A 111 -6.27 21.75 -1.33
C GLY A 111 -5.92 20.39 -1.91
N CYS A 112 -5.91 20.28 -3.23
CA CYS A 112 -5.63 18.98 -3.84
C CYS A 112 -4.13 18.69 -3.92
#